data_9a3e750124607ba18fa456125215a168
#
_entry.id   9a3e750124607ba18fa456125215a168
#
_cell.length_a   1.000
_cell.length_b   1.000
_cell.length_c   1.000
_cell.angle_alpha   90.00
_cell.angle_beta   90.00
_cell.angle_gamma   90.00
#
_symmetry.space_group_name_H-M   'P 1'
#
loop_
_entity.id
_entity.type
_entity.pdbx_description
1 polymer ?
#
loop_
_entity_poly.entity_id
_entity_poly.type
_entity_poly.pdbx_seq_one_letter_code
_entity_poly.pdbx_strand_id
1 'polypeptide(L)'
;VKIKKIMTICLIGKNLTTLVLSKIFINNGIKVDLYYYDNKISENMAITNSRTIGLSNDSIEFLESQRILNKKDCWEIKKINLYKGESFKSFLNFNPKRGSFFMTSYKNLYKSLEVSLKKNKLIRAKKKSNRKFFLESIKKKYELIIITDTNNFLFKKYFNKSIKKSYNSIAFTSIIDHNNLKNNIAVQHFTKFGPLAFLPISKSQTSIVFSVFDKKLIKDENKVLKTIEHYNKFYKIKNISELKQFPINLSLSRNYFYKNILSFGDALHKIHPLAGQGFNMTLRDAKILSHLIKNNLDLGLNLDTIPEKFEVKRKNSNFIFAMGVDFLHEFFKTINKYNMKPIDNLFEFINKNIFIKKKIQNFADKGFII
;
A
#
# COMPACT_ATOMS: atom_id res chain seq x y z
N VAL A 1 17.54 38.07 15.21
CA VAL A 1 17.30 36.92 14.30
C VAL A 1 17.27 35.67 15.18
N LYS A 2 16.07 35.13 15.50
CA LYS A 2 15.95 33.83 16.19
C LYS A 2 16.51 32.76 15.29
N ILE A 3 17.63 32.15 15.62
CA ILE A 3 18.17 30.98 14.94
C ILE A 3 17.09 29.91 15.00
N LYS A 4 16.46 29.62 13.86
CA LYS A 4 15.40 28.61 13.74
C LYS A 4 16.05 27.26 14.10
N LYS A 5 15.80 26.72 15.31
CA LYS A 5 16.32 25.43 15.77
C LYS A 5 15.94 24.37 14.74
N ILE A 6 16.93 23.85 14.00
CA ILE A 6 16.66 22.85 12.98
C ILE A 6 16.17 21.58 13.67
N MET A 7 14.88 21.33 13.55
CA MET A 7 14.22 20.19 14.18
C MET A 7 14.65 18.87 13.55
N THR A 8 14.78 17.83 14.35
CA THR A 8 15.20 16.50 13.90
C THR A 8 14.16 15.45 14.30
N ILE A 9 13.64 14.72 13.32
CA ILE A 9 12.72 13.59 13.51
C ILE A 9 13.52 12.28 13.43
N CYS A 10 13.19 11.33 14.31
CA CYS A 10 13.73 9.98 14.28
C CYS A 10 12.80 9.06 13.51
N LEU A 11 13.32 8.40 12.46
CA LEU A 11 12.62 7.33 11.75
C LEU A 11 13.29 5.99 12.03
N ILE A 12 12.47 4.96 12.30
CA ILE A 12 12.96 3.60 12.58
C ILE A 12 12.35 2.60 11.59
N GLY A 13 13.21 2.03 10.75
CA GLY A 13 12.86 1.07 9.72
C GLY A 13 13.62 1.34 8.42
N LYS A 14 13.62 0.34 7.51
CA LYS A 14 14.21 0.48 6.16
C LYS A 14 13.24 -0.14 5.16
N ASN A 15 12.20 0.59 4.82
CA ASN A 15 11.19 0.20 3.84
C ASN A 15 10.74 1.42 3.04
N LEU A 16 9.92 1.21 2.01
CA LEU A 16 9.46 2.28 1.12
C LEU A 16 8.74 3.41 1.89
N THR A 17 7.92 3.07 2.89
CA THR A 17 7.23 4.05 3.73
C THR A 17 8.21 4.98 4.43
N THR A 18 9.29 4.42 4.99
CA THR A 18 10.34 5.21 5.66
C THR A 18 11.04 6.16 4.69
N LEU A 19 11.35 5.70 3.47
CA LEU A 19 12.00 6.54 2.47
C LEU A 19 11.07 7.67 1.98
N VAL A 20 9.77 7.38 1.79
CA VAL A 20 8.76 8.39 1.44
C VAL A 20 8.64 9.45 2.55
N LEU A 21 8.50 9.04 3.82
CA LEU A 21 8.46 9.98 4.94
C LEU A 21 9.74 10.81 5.03
N SER A 22 10.92 10.19 4.86
CA SER A 22 12.19 10.90 4.86
C SER A 22 12.21 12.01 3.80
N LYS A 23 11.74 11.70 2.59
CA LYS A 23 11.68 12.70 1.50
C LYS A 23 10.71 13.83 1.79
N ILE A 24 9.53 13.52 2.33
CA ILE A 24 8.52 14.51 2.74
C ILE A 24 9.09 15.45 3.81
N PHE A 25 9.75 14.93 4.84
CA PHE A 25 10.30 15.75 5.92
C PHE A 25 11.46 16.63 5.45
N ILE A 26 12.34 16.08 4.62
CA ILE A 26 13.45 16.84 4.03
C ILE A 26 12.93 17.98 3.15
N ASN A 27 11.89 17.74 2.36
CA ASN A 27 11.26 18.79 1.53
C ASN A 27 10.66 19.93 2.37
N ASN A 28 10.31 19.66 3.63
CA ASN A 28 9.87 20.66 4.61
C ASN A 28 11.01 21.22 5.48
N GLY A 29 12.28 20.99 5.13
CA GLY A 29 13.45 21.50 5.84
C GLY A 29 13.75 20.81 7.17
N ILE A 30 13.15 19.65 7.44
CA ILE A 30 13.30 18.90 8.68
C ILE A 30 14.45 17.91 8.55
N LYS A 31 15.35 17.88 9.54
CA LYS A 31 16.40 16.85 9.61
C LYS A 31 15.80 15.50 9.97
N VAL A 32 16.35 14.44 9.38
CA VAL A 32 15.92 13.04 9.60
C VAL A 32 17.10 12.20 10.07
N ASP A 33 16.98 11.62 11.26
CA ASP A 33 17.86 10.54 11.71
C ASP A 33 17.15 9.19 11.43
N LEU A 34 17.63 8.48 10.44
CA LEU A 34 17.09 7.19 10.01
C LEU A 34 17.86 6.05 10.65
N TYR A 35 17.19 5.26 11.49
CA TYR A 35 17.75 4.09 12.14
C TYR A 35 17.18 2.80 11.59
N TYR A 36 18.05 1.86 11.26
CA TYR A 36 17.64 0.54 10.75
C TYR A 36 18.59 -0.55 11.21
N TYR A 37 18.06 -1.78 11.19
CA TYR A 37 18.82 -2.99 11.44
C TYR A 37 18.92 -3.78 10.13
N ASP A 38 20.10 -4.31 9.82
CA ASP A 38 20.30 -5.17 8.66
C ASP A 38 19.60 -6.51 8.87
N ASN A 39 18.43 -6.64 8.31
CA ASN A 39 17.76 -7.93 8.17
C ASN A 39 17.85 -8.32 6.69
N LYS A 40 18.93 -9.01 6.29
CA LYS A 40 19.15 -9.47 4.89
C LYS A 40 17.94 -10.20 4.29
N ILE A 41 17.15 -10.89 5.13
CA ILE A 41 15.97 -11.67 4.68
C ILE A 41 14.79 -10.74 4.31
N SER A 42 14.54 -9.66 5.05
CA SER A 42 13.41 -8.77 4.77
C SER A 42 13.63 -7.84 3.57
N GLU A 43 14.87 -7.47 3.28
CA GLU A 43 15.22 -6.60 2.15
C GLU A 43 15.09 -7.34 0.82
N ASN A 44 15.58 -8.57 0.72
CA ASN A 44 15.51 -9.35 -0.52
C ASN A 44 14.06 -9.72 -0.89
N MET A 45 13.17 -9.99 0.08
CA MET A 45 11.75 -10.24 -0.18
C MET A 45 10.97 -8.97 -0.59
N ALA A 46 11.35 -7.80 -0.08
CA ALA A 46 10.62 -6.56 -0.36
C ALA A 46 10.98 -5.95 -1.73
N ILE A 47 12.22 -6.18 -2.23
CA ILE A 47 12.75 -5.55 -3.46
C ILE A 47 12.78 -6.57 -4.62
N THR A 48 11.75 -7.38 -4.75
CA THR A 48 11.62 -8.28 -5.90
C THR A 48 11.24 -7.53 -7.17
N ASN A 49 11.71 -8.01 -8.32
CA ASN A 49 11.36 -7.42 -9.63
C ASN A 49 9.85 -7.53 -9.91
N SER A 50 9.17 -8.55 -9.37
CA SER A 50 7.76 -8.83 -9.58
C SER A 50 6.80 -8.00 -8.74
N ARG A 51 7.29 -7.18 -7.79
CA ARG A 51 6.43 -6.36 -6.93
C ARG A 51 6.09 -5.03 -7.59
N THR A 52 4.81 -4.80 -7.80
CA THR A 52 4.28 -3.55 -8.33
C THR A 52 3.41 -2.84 -7.30
N ILE A 53 3.20 -1.55 -7.51
CA ILE A 53 2.36 -0.70 -6.66
C ILE A 53 1.29 -0.08 -7.54
N GLY A 54 0.04 -0.21 -7.09
CA GLY A 54 -1.07 0.53 -7.65
C GLY A 54 -1.31 1.81 -6.84
N LEU A 55 -1.29 2.95 -7.51
CA LEU A 55 -1.49 4.26 -6.90
C LEU A 55 -2.82 4.85 -7.33
N SER A 56 -3.62 5.34 -6.38
CA SER A 56 -4.80 6.13 -6.67
C SER A 56 -4.42 7.52 -7.18
N ASN A 57 -5.37 8.23 -7.79
CA ASN A 57 -5.09 9.58 -8.30
C ASN A 57 -4.67 10.54 -7.18
N ASP A 58 -5.34 10.52 -6.02
CA ASP A 58 -4.95 11.35 -4.86
C ASP A 58 -3.54 11.01 -4.37
N SER A 59 -3.17 9.72 -4.39
CA SER A 59 -1.85 9.26 -3.98
C SER A 59 -0.74 9.71 -4.93
N ILE A 60 -0.95 9.62 -6.26
CA ILE A 60 0.07 10.05 -7.23
C ILE A 60 0.23 11.57 -7.23
N GLU A 61 -0.85 12.33 -7.15
CA GLU A 61 -0.81 13.78 -7.03
C GLU A 61 -0.04 14.24 -5.77
N PHE A 62 -0.26 13.53 -4.64
CA PHE A 62 0.51 13.79 -3.43
C PHE A 62 2.01 13.49 -3.62
N LEU A 63 2.37 12.34 -4.18
CA LEU A 63 3.78 11.98 -4.42
C LEU A 63 4.45 12.95 -5.41
N GLU A 64 3.74 13.42 -6.42
CA GLU A 64 4.22 14.42 -7.38
C GLU A 64 4.45 15.77 -6.71
N SER A 65 3.51 16.24 -5.87
CA SER A 65 3.67 17.46 -5.08
C SER A 65 4.88 17.42 -4.15
N GLN A 66 5.23 16.23 -3.66
CA GLN A 66 6.41 15.99 -2.84
C GLN A 66 7.69 15.71 -3.66
N ARG A 67 7.66 15.79 -4.99
CA ARG A 67 8.78 15.48 -5.89
C ARG A 67 9.39 14.10 -5.61
N ILE A 68 8.53 13.12 -5.33
CA ILE A 68 8.90 11.73 -5.06
C ILE A 68 8.79 10.89 -6.33
N LEU A 69 7.72 11.08 -7.08
CA LEU A 69 7.40 10.32 -8.28
C LEU A 69 6.67 11.24 -9.26
N ASN A 70 7.05 11.18 -10.53
CA ASN A 70 6.34 11.89 -11.57
C ASN A 70 5.23 11.00 -12.14
N LYS A 71 4.04 11.52 -12.32
CA LYS A 71 2.90 10.83 -12.92
C LYS A 71 3.22 10.22 -14.30
N LYS A 72 4.07 10.90 -15.07
CA LYS A 72 4.52 10.45 -16.41
C LYS A 72 5.36 9.16 -16.36
N ASP A 73 5.99 8.88 -15.22
CA ASP A 73 6.82 7.68 -15.02
C ASP A 73 5.99 6.46 -14.56
N CYS A 74 4.67 6.63 -14.46
CA CYS A 74 3.73 5.59 -14.08
C CYS A 74 2.88 5.15 -15.27
N TRP A 75 2.46 3.88 -15.27
CA TRP A 75 1.55 3.36 -16.27
C TRP A 75 0.09 3.68 -15.91
N GLU A 76 -0.60 4.44 -16.74
CA GLU A 76 -1.97 4.86 -16.49
C GLU A 76 -2.97 3.74 -16.83
N ILE A 77 -3.83 3.39 -15.89
CA ILE A 77 -4.98 2.52 -16.07
C ILE A 77 -6.22 3.36 -16.38
N LYS A 78 -6.76 3.18 -17.58
CA LYS A 78 -7.92 3.95 -18.08
C LYS A 78 -9.26 3.27 -17.82
N LYS A 79 -9.23 1.96 -17.55
CA LYS A 79 -10.44 1.17 -17.30
C LYS A 79 -10.15 0.05 -16.32
N ILE A 80 -11.12 -0.27 -15.46
CA ILE A 80 -11.08 -1.42 -14.58
C ILE A 80 -12.31 -2.27 -14.85
N ASN A 81 -12.11 -3.53 -15.21
CA ASN A 81 -13.16 -4.48 -15.46
C ASN A 81 -13.15 -5.60 -14.42
N LEU A 82 -14.31 -5.87 -13.81
CA LEU A 82 -14.49 -6.94 -12.84
C LEU A 82 -15.30 -8.07 -13.46
N TYR A 83 -14.82 -9.30 -13.32
CA TYR A 83 -15.41 -10.52 -13.86
C TYR A 83 -15.74 -11.52 -12.76
N LYS A 84 -16.89 -12.20 -12.86
CA LYS A 84 -17.30 -13.27 -11.96
C LYS A 84 -16.93 -14.62 -12.59
N GLY A 85 -16.14 -15.42 -11.87
CA GLY A 85 -15.72 -16.75 -12.35
C GLY A 85 -15.10 -16.70 -13.74
N GLU A 86 -15.57 -17.56 -14.63
CA GLU A 86 -15.10 -17.71 -16.00
C GLU A 86 -15.88 -16.83 -17.02
N SER A 87 -16.77 -15.97 -16.54
CA SER A 87 -17.58 -15.11 -17.42
C SER A 87 -16.73 -14.25 -18.34
N PHE A 88 -17.18 -14.12 -19.60
CA PHE A 88 -16.60 -13.21 -20.60
C PHE A 88 -17.17 -11.79 -20.50
N LYS A 89 -18.32 -11.62 -19.82
CA LYS A 89 -18.97 -10.32 -19.61
C LYS A 89 -18.57 -9.77 -18.25
N SER A 90 -18.01 -8.57 -18.23
CA SER A 90 -17.73 -7.87 -16.97
C SER A 90 -19.05 -7.53 -16.27
N PHE A 91 -19.17 -7.90 -15.00
CA PHE A 91 -20.35 -7.56 -14.20
C PHE A 91 -20.30 -6.13 -13.68
N LEU A 92 -19.10 -5.56 -13.53
CA LEU A 92 -18.89 -4.17 -13.10
C LEU A 92 -17.69 -3.60 -13.84
N ASN A 93 -17.82 -2.35 -14.31
CA ASN A 93 -16.72 -1.65 -14.95
C ASN A 93 -16.63 -0.20 -14.47
N PHE A 94 -15.41 0.31 -14.37
CA PHE A 94 -15.11 1.67 -14.00
C PHE A 94 -14.31 2.33 -15.14
N ASN A 95 -14.85 3.45 -15.65
CA ASN A 95 -14.24 4.27 -16.70
C ASN A 95 -14.06 5.68 -16.16
N PRO A 96 -13.01 5.95 -15.41
CA PRO A 96 -12.78 7.31 -14.91
C PRO A 96 -12.45 8.24 -16.07
N LYS A 97 -13.05 9.43 -16.08
CA LYS A 97 -12.82 10.46 -17.12
C LYS A 97 -11.38 10.97 -17.14
N ARG A 98 -10.65 10.88 -15.99
CA ARG A 98 -9.20 11.10 -15.86
C ARG A 98 -8.63 9.90 -15.14
N GLY A 99 -7.52 9.33 -15.63
CA GLY A 99 -6.93 8.12 -15.06
C GLY A 99 -6.97 8.13 -13.54
N SER A 100 -7.64 7.14 -12.96
CA SER A 100 -7.88 7.06 -11.51
C SER A 100 -6.91 6.13 -10.81
N PHE A 101 -6.10 5.42 -11.59
CA PHE A 101 -5.20 4.42 -11.06
C PHE A 101 -3.94 4.32 -11.90
N PHE A 102 -2.80 4.26 -11.24
CA PHE A 102 -1.48 4.25 -11.86
C PHE A 102 -0.66 3.10 -11.32
N MET A 103 0.06 2.42 -12.20
CA MET A 103 0.96 1.34 -11.80
C MET A 103 2.42 1.78 -11.88
N THR A 104 3.20 1.40 -10.89
CA THR A 104 4.66 1.63 -10.87
C THR A 104 5.40 0.44 -10.26
N SER A 105 6.70 0.31 -10.56
CA SER A 105 7.56 -0.69 -9.96
C SER A 105 7.96 -0.31 -8.53
N TYR A 106 7.74 -1.20 -7.58
CA TYR A 106 8.21 -1.03 -6.20
C TYR A 106 9.73 -0.82 -6.14
N LYS A 107 10.46 -1.66 -6.85
CA LYS A 107 11.94 -1.63 -6.90
C LYS A 107 12.46 -0.30 -7.45
N ASN A 108 11.87 0.20 -8.54
CA ASN A 108 12.33 1.44 -9.17
C ASN A 108 12.08 2.63 -8.24
N LEU A 109 10.88 2.72 -7.65
CA LEU A 109 10.55 3.78 -6.70
C LEU A 109 11.44 3.73 -5.45
N TYR A 110 11.68 2.54 -4.89
CA TYR A 110 12.57 2.36 -3.75
C TYR A 110 13.99 2.82 -4.05
N LYS A 111 14.60 2.35 -5.15
CA LYS A 111 15.96 2.71 -5.55
C LYS A 111 16.11 4.19 -5.86
N SER A 112 15.17 4.79 -6.57
CA SER A 112 15.17 6.22 -6.88
C SER A 112 15.18 7.06 -5.60
N LEU A 113 14.32 6.73 -4.64
CA LEU A 113 14.29 7.40 -3.33
C LEU A 113 15.59 7.18 -2.55
N GLU A 114 16.09 5.96 -2.47
CA GLU A 114 17.33 5.64 -1.77
C GLU A 114 18.51 6.47 -2.31
N VAL A 115 18.67 6.55 -3.64
CA VAL A 115 19.71 7.34 -4.29
C VAL A 115 19.54 8.84 -4.00
N SER A 116 18.30 9.37 -4.10
CA SER A 116 18.05 10.79 -3.86
C SER A 116 18.31 11.20 -2.41
N LEU A 117 18.03 10.30 -1.46
CA LEU A 117 18.20 10.54 -0.02
C LEU A 117 19.68 10.44 0.40
N LYS A 118 20.46 9.50 -0.15
CA LYS A 118 21.90 9.37 0.16
C LYS A 118 22.70 10.65 -0.09
N LYS A 119 22.29 11.46 -1.06
CA LYS A 119 22.95 12.72 -1.42
C LYS A 119 22.50 13.93 -0.58
N ASN A 120 21.52 13.77 0.30
CA ASN A 120 20.90 14.90 1.01
C ASN A 120 21.53 15.11 2.41
N LYS A 121 21.99 16.36 2.68
CA LYS A 121 22.64 16.73 3.96
C LYS A 121 21.70 16.71 5.16
N LEU A 122 20.38 16.73 4.96
CA LEU A 122 19.38 16.71 6.03
C LEU A 122 19.08 15.30 6.55
N ILE A 123 19.57 14.24 5.89
CA ILE A 123 19.38 12.86 6.36
C ILE A 123 20.67 12.26 6.89
N ARG A 124 20.57 11.56 8.00
CA ARG A 124 21.66 10.77 8.58
C ARG A 124 21.18 9.35 8.79
N ALA A 125 21.60 8.44 7.90
CA ALA A 125 21.27 7.03 8.02
C ALA A 125 22.27 6.34 8.98
N LYS A 126 21.73 5.61 9.96
CA LYS A 126 22.52 4.95 11.01
C LYS A 126 22.12 3.48 11.13
N LYS A 127 23.01 2.61 10.65
CA LYS A 127 22.91 1.16 10.90
C LYS A 127 23.26 0.85 12.35
N LYS A 128 22.48 0.00 13.04
CA LYS A 128 22.73 -0.39 14.43
C LYS A 128 22.72 -1.89 14.63
N SER A 129 23.69 -2.39 15.40
CA SER A 129 23.85 -3.80 15.73
C SER A 129 23.19 -4.17 17.07
N ASN A 130 23.21 -3.29 18.07
CA ASN A 130 22.67 -3.56 19.40
C ASN A 130 21.29 -2.90 19.59
N ARG A 131 20.26 -3.73 19.87
CA ARG A 131 18.84 -3.35 19.79
C ARG A 131 18.30 -2.66 21.05
N LYS A 132 18.62 -3.17 22.25
CA LYS A 132 17.87 -2.82 23.47
C LYS A 132 18.30 -1.50 24.09
N PHE A 133 19.55 -1.33 24.38
CA PHE A 133 20.08 -0.15 25.11
C PHE A 133 19.95 1.13 24.28
N PHE A 134 20.19 1.01 22.97
CA PHE A 134 20.12 2.14 22.07
C PHE A 134 18.70 2.72 21.96
N LEU A 135 17.67 1.86 21.89
CA LEU A 135 16.28 2.29 21.68
C LEU A 135 15.67 2.98 22.90
N GLU A 136 16.16 2.67 24.11
CA GLU A 136 15.76 3.38 25.32
C GLU A 136 16.38 4.81 25.38
N SER A 137 17.62 4.97 24.92
CA SER A 137 18.32 6.26 24.93
C SER A 137 17.74 7.29 23.94
N ILE A 138 17.18 6.85 22.82
CA ILE A 138 16.64 7.78 21.80
C ILE A 138 15.31 8.44 22.18
N LYS A 139 14.53 7.85 23.10
CA LYS A 139 13.22 8.40 23.53
C LYS A 139 13.32 9.81 24.09
N LYS A 140 14.38 10.10 24.83
CA LYS A 140 14.61 11.42 25.45
C LYS A 140 15.20 12.45 24.48
N LYS A 141 15.72 11.97 23.32
CA LYS A 141 16.48 12.80 22.37
C LYS A 141 15.62 13.49 21.33
N TYR A 142 14.50 12.86 20.91
CA TYR A 142 13.69 13.34 19.80
C TYR A 142 12.30 13.70 20.29
N GLU A 143 11.75 14.80 19.77
CA GLU A 143 10.37 15.21 20.04
C GLU A 143 9.37 14.25 19.34
N LEU A 144 9.74 13.69 18.19
CA LEU A 144 8.94 12.74 17.44
C LEU A 144 9.78 11.57 16.93
N ILE A 145 9.32 10.36 17.22
CA ILE A 145 9.90 9.10 16.75
C ILE A 145 8.83 8.35 15.97
N ILE A 146 9.12 7.94 14.74
CA ILE A 146 8.17 7.20 13.89
C ILE A 146 8.73 5.82 13.59
N ILE A 147 7.94 4.78 13.89
CA ILE A 147 8.31 3.38 13.68
C ILE A 147 7.50 2.80 12.53
N THR A 148 8.18 2.31 11.49
CA THR A 148 7.57 1.63 10.34
C THR A 148 7.88 0.13 10.29
N ASP A 149 8.72 -0.36 11.20
CA ASP A 149 9.17 -1.76 11.27
C ASP A 149 8.50 -2.50 12.43
N THR A 150 7.67 -3.50 12.11
CA THR A 150 6.95 -4.34 13.08
C THR A 150 7.89 -5.28 13.86
N ASN A 151 9.09 -5.55 13.36
CA ASN A 151 10.08 -6.38 14.05
C ASN A 151 10.87 -5.59 15.09
N ASN A 152 10.72 -4.26 15.12
CA ASN A 152 11.41 -3.40 16.06
C ASN A 152 10.98 -3.67 17.52
N PHE A 153 11.93 -3.59 18.46
CA PHE A 153 11.67 -3.81 19.88
C PHE A 153 10.66 -2.83 20.47
N LEU A 154 10.75 -1.53 20.12
CA LEU A 154 9.79 -0.53 20.61
C LEU A 154 8.38 -0.80 20.09
N PHE A 155 8.25 -1.23 18.83
CA PHE A 155 6.96 -1.62 18.30
C PHE A 155 6.37 -2.79 19.10
N LYS A 156 7.13 -3.85 19.31
CA LYS A 156 6.68 -5.03 20.07
C LYS A 156 6.34 -4.69 21.54
N LYS A 157 7.04 -3.71 22.14
CA LYS A 157 6.81 -3.30 23.53
C LYS A 157 5.54 -2.45 23.68
N TYR A 158 5.28 -1.49 22.78
CA TYR A 158 4.24 -0.49 22.97
C TYR A 158 3.01 -0.66 22.06
N PHE A 159 3.11 -1.40 20.94
CA PHE A 159 2.06 -1.54 19.93
C PHE A 159 1.63 -3.01 19.75
N ASN A 160 1.66 -3.81 20.82
CA ASN A 160 1.30 -5.23 20.78
C ASN A 160 -0.21 -5.48 20.66
N LYS A 161 -1.05 -4.49 20.97
CA LYS A 161 -2.51 -4.59 20.87
C LYS A 161 -2.98 -4.24 19.45
N SER A 162 -3.49 -5.24 18.74
CA SER A 162 -4.02 -5.07 17.39
C SER A 162 -5.22 -5.96 17.13
N ILE A 163 -6.12 -5.51 16.24
CA ILE A 163 -7.15 -6.36 15.65
C ILE A 163 -6.47 -7.15 14.55
N LYS A 164 -6.50 -8.48 14.64
CA LYS A 164 -5.88 -9.38 13.68
C LYS A 164 -6.90 -10.35 13.11
N LYS A 165 -6.85 -10.57 11.80
CA LYS A 165 -7.63 -11.61 11.11
C LYS A 165 -6.70 -12.30 10.11
N SER A 166 -6.56 -13.62 10.22
CA SER A 166 -5.91 -14.42 9.19
C SER A 166 -6.95 -14.82 8.16
N TYR A 167 -6.66 -14.56 6.88
CA TYR A 167 -7.52 -15.03 5.80
C TYR A 167 -7.22 -16.49 5.40
N ASN A 168 -6.15 -17.08 5.99
CA ASN A 168 -5.63 -18.40 5.58
C ASN A 168 -5.38 -18.45 4.05
N SER A 169 -4.97 -17.33 3.49
CA SER A 169 -4.78 -17.12 2.06
C SER A 169 -3.36 -16.65 1.77
N ILE A 170 -2.87 -16.95 0.58
CA ILE A 170 -1.57 -16.52 0.08
C ILE A 170 -1.79 -15.69 -1.19
N ALA A 171 -1.13 -14.53 -1.28
CA ALA A 171 -1.01 -13.78 -2.51
C ALA A 171 0.19 -14.29 -3.30
N PHE A 172 -0.05 -14.75 -4.52
CA PHE A 172 0.97 -15.01 -5.54
C PHE A 172 1.12 -13.78 -6.41
N THR A 173 2.35 -13.35 -6.65
CA THR A 173 2.63 -12.22 -7.54
C THR A 173 3.67 -12.61 -8.58
N SER A 174 3.45 -12.18 -9.82
CA SER A 174 4.37 -12.37 -10.93
C SER A 174 4.21 -11.24 -11.95
N ILE A 175 5.08 -11.21 -12.96
CA ILE A 175 4.94 -10.37 -14.15
C ILE A 175 4.91 -11.28 -15.36
N ILE A 176 3.95 -11.06 -16.25
CA ILE A 176 3.91 -11.69 -17.58
C ILE A 176 4.42 -10.71 -18.63
N ASP A 177 5.28 -11.21 -19.50
CA ASP A 177 5.68 -10.55 -20.74
C ASP A 177 4.78 -11.05 -21.88
N HIS A 178 4.30 -10.15 -22.71
CA HIS A 178 3.40 -10.45 -23.83
C HIS A 178 3.68 -9.56 -25.04
N ASN A 179 2.98 -9.75 -26.14
CA ASN A 179 3.09 -8.88 -27.31
C ASN A 179 2.64 -7.45 -26.97
N ASN A 180 3.23 -6.46 -27.68
CA ASN A 180 2.82 -5.07 -27.54
C ASN A 180 1.34 -4.90 -27.90
N LEU A 181 0.60 -4.25 -27.01
CA LEU A 181 -0.81 -3.91 -27.18
C LEU A 181 -1.17 -2.62 -26.45
N LYS A 182 -2.38 -2.09 -26.68
CA LYS A 182 -2.93 -0.97 -25.93
C LYS A 182 -3.34 -1.45 -24.54
N ASN A 183 -2.35 -1.63 -23.67
CA ASN A 183 -2.46 -2.26 -22.36
C ASN A 183 -2.82 -1.24 -21.25
N ASN A 184 -4.06 -0.77 -21.20
CA ASN A 184 -4.50 0.24 -20.24
C ASN A 184 -5.80 -0.15 -19.49
N ILE A 185 -6.16 -1.45 -19.52
CA ILE A 185 -7.34 -1.98 -18.84
C ILE A 185 -6.87 -2.94 -17.75
N ALA A 186 -7.11 -2.59 -16.50
CA ALA A 186 -6.94 -3.53 -15.39
C ALA A 186 -8.13 -4.49 -15.34
N VAL A 187 -7.83 -5.76 -15.13
CA VAL A 187 -8.81 -6.83 -15.08
C VAL A 187 -8.73 -7.55 -13.76
N GLN A 188 -9.87 -7.81 -13.11
CA GLN A 188 -9.93 -8.64 -11.93
C GLN A 188 -11.02 -9.70 -12.09
N HIS A 189 -10.61 -10.96 -11.99
CA HIS A 189 -11.51 -12.11 -11.91
C HIS A 189 -11.72 -12.51 -10.43
N PHE A 190 -12.97 -12.64 -10.03
CA PHE A 190 -13.33 -13.27 -8.77
C PHE A 190 -13.54 -14.75 -9.01
N THR A 191 -12.45 -15.51 -8.96
CA THR A 191 -12.43 -16.95 -9.23
C THR A 191 -12.89 -17.77 -8.01
N LYS A 192 -13.26 -19.04 -8.22
CA LYS A 192 -13.57 -19.95 -7.12
C LYS A 192 -12.41 -20.19 -6.13
N PHE A 193 -11.18 -19.87 -6.53
CA PHE A 193 -9.97 -20.00 -5.70
C PHE A 193 -9.58 -18.71 -5.00
N GLY A 194 -10.14 -17.56 -5.42
CA GLY A 194 -9.88 -16.24 -4.93
C GLY A 194 -9.74 -15.19 -6.03
N PRO A 195 -9.56 -13.91 -5.68
CA PRO A 195 -9.42 -12.84 -6.65
C PRO A 195 -8.08 -12.89 -7.39
N LEU A 196 -8.14 -12.90 -8.72
CA LEU A 196 -7.00 -12.86 -9.64
C LEU A 196 -7.03 -11.56 -10.42
N ALA A 197 -6.01 -10.73 -10.30
CA ALA A 197 -5.90 -9.45 -10.99
C ALA A 197 -4.78 -9.48 -12.04
N PHE A 198 -5.06 -8.89 -13.21
CA PHE A 198 -4.11 -8.55 -14.26
C PHE A 198 -4.01 -7.04 -14.33
N LEU A 199 -2.86 -6.51 -13.96
CA LEU A 199 -2.60 -5.08 -13.78
C LEU A 199 -1.52 -4.63 -14.77
N PRO A 200 -1.88 -3.95 -15.86
CA PRO A 200 -0.93 -3.45 -16.84
C PRO A 200 0.14 -2.57 -16.23
N ILE A 201 1.41 -2.77 -16.63
CA ILE A 201 2.55 -1.94 -16.19
C ILE A 201 3.36 -1.36 -17.37
N SER A 202 3.11 -1.86 -18.58
CA SER A 202 3.66 -1.30 -19.82
C SER A 202 2.84 -1.80 -21.02
N LYS A 203 3.26 -1.45 -22.24
CA LYS A 203 2.67 -1.98 -23.48
C LYS A 203 2.82 -3.50 -23.62
N SER A 204 3.85 -4.08 -23.00
CA SER A 204 4.24 -5.50 -23.16
C SER A 204 4.34 -6.26 -21.85
N GLN A 205 4.01 -5.63 -20.72
CA GLN A 205 4.10 -6.26 -19.41
C GLN A 205 2.85 -6.03 -18.58
N THR A 206 2.43 -7.06 -17.85
CA THR A 206 1.29 -7.02 -16.93
C THR A 206 1.66 -7.73 -15.63
N SER A 207 1.44 -7.06 -14.51
CA SER A 207 1.60 -7.64 -13.17
C SER A 207 0.39 -8.51 -12.84
N ILE A 208 0.64 -9.65 -12.23
CA ILE A 208 -0.37 -10.58 -11.72
C ILE A 208 -0.37 -10.53 -10.21
N VAL A 209 -1.57 -10.48 -9.63
CA VAL A 209 -1.79 -10.65 -8.19
C VAL A 209 -2.93 -11.64 -8.02
N PHE A 210 -2.62 -12.83 -7.51
CA PHE A 210 -3.59 -13.88 -7.27
C PHE A 210 -3.68 -14.21 -5.78
N SER A 211 -4.77 -13.85 -5.14
CA SER A 211 -5.02 -14.11 -3.72
C SER A 211 -5.75 -15.44 -3.58
N VAL A 212 -5.02 -16.50 -3.25
CA VAL A 212 -5.54 -17.88 -3.19
C VAL A 212 -5.91 -18.26 -1.77
N PHE A 213 -7.12 -18.75 -1.54
CA PHE A 213 -7.59 -19.30 -0.28
C PHE A 213 -7.74 -20.84 -0.31
N ASP A 214 -7.64 -21.47 -1.47
CA ASP A 214 -7.67 -22.93 -1.61
C ASP A 214 -6.35 -23.57 -1.16
N LYS A 215 -6.41 -24.38 -0.10
CA LYS A 215 -5.21 -25.00 0.52
C LYS A 215 -4.49 -25.99 -0.42
N LYS A 216 -5.23 -26.64 -1.34
CA LYS A 216 -4.64 -27.60 -2.30
C LYS A 216 -3.90 -26.85 -3.39
N LEU A 217 -4.50 -25.78 -3.89
CA LEU A 217 -3.90 -24.94 -4.93
C LEU A 217 -2.64 -24.21 -4.41
N ILE A 218 -2.64 -23.73 -3.17
CA ILE A 218 -1.50 -23.04 -2.54
C ILE A 218 -0.22 -23.90 -2.55
N LYS A 219 -0.36 -25.22 -2.44
CA LYS A 219 0.78 -26.15 -2.36
C LYS A 219 1.39 -26.53 -3.71
N ASP A 220 0.77 -26.14 -4.82
CA ASP A 220 1.15 -26.56 -6.16
C ASP A 220 1.27 -25.36 -7.11
N GLU A 221 2.50 -24.86 -7.25
CA GLU A 221 2.79 -23.70 -8.11
C GLU A 221 2.41 -23.93 -9.58
N ASN A 222 2.58 -25.16 -10.08
CA ASN A 222 2.21 -25.48 -11.44
C ASN A 222 0.70 -25.35 -11.67
N LYS A 223 -0.11 -25.75 -10.66
CA LYS A 223 -1.57 -25.55 -10.73
C LYS A 223 -1.94 -24.07 -10.61
N VAL A 224 -1.21 -23.28 -9.81
CA VAL A 224 -1.39 -21.83 -9.76
C VAL A 224 -1.13 -21.21 -11.12
N LEU A 225 -0.03 -21.56 -11.80
CA LEU A 225 0.29 -21.07 -13.13
C LEU A 225 -0.77 -21.46 -14.15
N LYS A 226 -1.18 -22.75 -14.22
CA LYS A 226 -2.27 -23.21 -15.09
C LYS A 226 -3.59 -22.47 -14.83
N THR A 227 -3.88 -22.15 -13.57
CA THR A 227 -5.06 -21.35 -13.21
C THR A 227 -4.95 -19.92 -13.74
N ILE A 228 -3.80 -19.30 -13.63
CA ILE A 228 -3.53 -17.95 -14.18
C ILE A 228 -3.69 -17.96 -15.69
N GLU A 229 -3.14 -18.96 -16.38
CA GLU A 229 -3.26 -19.14 -17.83
C GLU A 229 -4.72 -19.36 -18.24
N HIS A 230 -5.48 -20.17 -17.54
CA HIS A 230 -6.89 -20.43 -17.80
C HIS A 230 -7.76 -19.17 -17.76
N TYR A 231 -7.51 -18.28 -16.78
CA TYR A 231 -8.23 -17.00 -16.66
C TYR A 231 -7.64 -15.89 -17.53
N ASN A 232 -6.47 -16.11 -18.14
CA ASN A 232 -5.85 -15.16 -19.05
C ASN A 232 -6.50 -15.23 -20.44
N LYS A 233 -7.38 -14.29 -20.72
CA LYS A 233 -8.11 -14.20 -22.01
C LYS A 233 -7.59 -13.06 -22.91
N PHE A 234 -6.61 -12.29 -22.44
CA PHE A 234 -6.23 -11.01 -23.05
C PHE A 234 -4.80 -10.98 -23.57
N TYR A 235 -3.93 -11.84 -23.03
CA TYR A 235 -2.49 -11.75 -23.28
C TYR A 235 -1.96 -13.02 -23.94
N LYS A 236 -1.27 -12.88 -25.08
CA LYS A 236 -0.42 -13.95 -25.62
C LYS A 236 0.89 -13.95 -24.83
N ILE A 237 0.95 -14.78 -23.78
CA ILE A 237 2.08 -14.85 -22.86
C ILE A 237 3.32 -15.35 -23.58
N LYS A 238 4.45 -14.65 -23.44
CA LYS A 238 5.78 -15.06 -23.90
C LYS A 238 6.61 -15.64 -22.77
N ASN A 239 6.50 -15.01 -21.57
CA ASN A 239 7.24 -15.41 -20.39
C ASN A 239 6.45 -15.05 -19.14
N ILE A 240 6.62 -15.85 -18.07
CA ILE A 240 6.10 -15.58 -16.73
C ILE A 240 7.29 -15.54 -15.77
N SER A 241 7.46 -14.43 -15.06
CA SER A 241 8.48 -14.34 -14.02
C SER A 241 8.18 -15.30 -12.86
N GLU A 242 9.20 -15.61 -12.07
CA GLU A 242 9.05 -16.44 -10.85
C GLU A 242 7.90 -15.96 -9.97
N LEU A 243 7.06 -16.88 -9.51
CA LEU A 243 6.00 -16.62 -8.54
C LEU A 243 6.59 -16.28 -7.17
N LYS A 244 6.17 -15.15 -6.61
CA LYS A 244 6.48 -14.79 -5.22
C LYS A 244 5.23 -14.92 -4.37
N GLN A 245 5.40 -15.40 -3.14
CA GLN A 245 4.32 -15.74 -2.23
C GLN A 245 4.35 -14.83 -1.00
N PHE A 246 3.17 -14.32 -0.60
CA PHE A 246 3.02 -13.48 0.58
C PHE A 246 1.77 -13.88 1.37
N PRO A 247 1.88 -14.13 2.69
CA PRO A 247 0.70 -14.41 3.51
C PRO A 247 -0.20 -13.16 3.60
N ILE A 248 -1.51 -13.38 3.49
CA ILE A 248 -2.50 -12.32 3.55
C ILE A 248 -3.13 -12.30 4.94
N ASN A 249 -2.95 -11.19 5.65
CA ASN A 249 -3.50 -10.98 6.98
C ASN A 249 -4.02 -9.55 7.10
N LEU A 250 -5.12 -9.37 7.84
CA LEU A 250 -5.53 -8.07 8.36
C LEU A 250 -4.82 -7.84 9.70
N SER A 251 -4.28 -6.66 9.88
CA SER A 251 -3.76 -6.21 11.19
C SER A 251 -3.98 -4.71 11.32
N LEU A 252 -4.70 -4.29 12.35
CA LEU A 252 -4.95 -2.89 12.66
C LEU A 252 -4.50 -2.62 14.08
N SER A 253 -3.54 -1.71 14.26
CA SER A 253 -3.08 -1.31 15.59
C SER A 253 -4.22 -0.61 16.36
N ARG A 254 -4.41 -0.98 17.63
CA ARG A 254 -5.40 -0.30 18.49
C ARG A 254 -4.89 1.05 18.98
N ASN A 255 -3.58 1.18 19.20
CA ASN A 255 -2.93 2.40 19.65
C ASN A 255 -1.98 2.85 18.55
N TYR A 256 -2.09 4.08 18.11
CA TYR A 256 -1.24 4.66 17.07
C TYR A 256 0.04 5.22 17.64
N PHE A 257 0.01 5.64 18.92
CA PHE A 257 1.16 6.24 19.57
C PHE A 257 1.36 5.77 21.02
N TYR A 258 2.54 6.02 21.53
CA TYR A 258 2.91 5.92 22.93
C TYR A 258 3.88 7.06 23.25
N LYS A 259 3.44 8.07 24.02
CA LYS A 259 4.19 9.32 24.25
C LYS A 259 4.56 9.96 22.90
N ASN A 260 5.84 10.26 22.68
CA ASN A 260 6.36 10.82 21.43
C ASN A 260 6.68 9.78 20.33
N ILE A 261 6.28 8.53 20.51
CA ILE A 261 6.51 7.44 19.55
C ILE A 261 5.23 7.18 18.78
N LEU A 262 5.29 7.29 17.45
CA LEU A 262 4.20 7.03 16.51
C LEU A 262 4.48 5.74 15.73
N SER A 263 3.53 4.81 15.68
CA SER A 263 3.51 3.69 14.74
C SER A 263 3.01 4.16 13.38
N PHE A 264 3.58 3.65 12.25
CA PHE A 264 3.22 4.15 10.93
C PHE A 264 3.35 3.09 9.82
N GLY A 265 2.53 3.22 8.75
CA GLY A 265 2.55 2.31 7.60
C GLY A 265 2.15 0.88 7.97
N ASP A 266 2.90 -0.12 7.50
CA ASP A 266 2.63 -1.53 7.79
C ASP A 266 2.65 -1.87 9.29
N ALA A 267 3.30 -1.05 10.11
CA ALA A 267 3.26 -1.16 11.56
C ALA A 267 1.92 -0.68 12.14
N LEU A 268 1.22 0.18 11.43
CA LEU A 268 -0.08 0.72 11.85
C LEU A 268 -1.23 -0.10 11.32
N HIS A 269 -1.21 -0.43 10.02
CA HIS A 269 -2.25 -1.20 9.35
C HIS A 269 -1.72 -2.06 8.21
N LYS A 270 -2.19 -3.30 8.15
CA LYS A 270 -2.07 -4.20 7.02
C LYS A 270 -3.47 -4.62 6.60
N ILE A 271 -3.80 -4.47 5.34
CA ILE A 271 -5.10 -4.83 4.78
C ILE A 271 -4.94 -5.82 3.63
N HIS A 272 -6.03 -6.45 3.23
CA HIS A 272 -6.05 -7.34 2.07
C HIS A 272 -5.53 -6.59 0.82
N PRO A 273 -4.67 -7.19 -0.02
CA PRO A 273 -4.10 -6.54 -1.22
C PRO A 273 -5.12 -6.30 -2.34
N LEU A 274 -6.42 -6.33 -2.03
CA LEU A 274 -7.48 -6.03 -2.99
C LEU A 274 -7.26 -4.63 -3.60
N ALA A 275 -7.11 -4.58 -4.91
CA ALA A 275 -6.88 -3.35 -5.67
C ALA A 275 -5.67 -2.50 -5.21
N GLY A 276 -4.64 -3.09 -4.57
CA GLY A 276 -3.42 -2.38 -4.19
C GLY A 276 -3.59 -1.25 -3.16
N GLN A 277 -4.65 -1.30 -2.33
CA GLN A 277 -5.03 -0.19 -1.46
C GLN A 277 -4.14 0.03 -0.22
N GLY A 278 -3.32 -0.95 0.18
CA GLY A 278 -2.52 -0.85 1.41
C GLY A 278 -1.55 0.35 1.41
N PHE A 279 -0.81 0.54 0.34
CA PHE A 279 0.13 1.66 0.23
C PHE A 279 -0.56 3.01 0.04
N ASN A 280 -1.70 3.05 -0.67
CA ASN A 280 -2.52 4.27 -0.79
C ASN A 280 -3.04 4.74 0.58
N MET A 281 -3.42 3.82 1.47
CA MET A 281 -3.80 4.12 2.85
C MET A 281 -2.64 4.75 3.62
N THR A 282 -1.42 4.20 3.48
CA THR A 282 -0.19 4.77 4.06
C THR A 282 0.13 6.17 3.51
N LEU A 283 -0.10 6.42 2.23
CA LEU A 283 0.13 7.74 1.62
C LEU A 283 -0.89 8.78 2.10
N ARG A 284 -2.16 8.41 2.28
CA ARG A 284 -3.16 9.28 2.91
C ARG A 284 -2.76 9.65 4.34
N ASP A 285 -2.21 8.69 5.10
CA ASP A 285 -1.66 8.94 6.43
C ASP A 285 -0.45 9.89 6.38
N ALA A 286 0.46 9.70 5.44
CA ALA A 286 1.63 10.56 5.25
C ALA A 286 1.25 12.00 4.89
N LYS A 287 0.21 12.18 4.07
CA LYS A 287 -0.35 13.50 3.72
C LYS A 287 -0.87 14.24 4.96
N ILE A 288 -1.64 13.56 5.81
CA ILE A 288 -2.16 14.15 7.05
C ILE A 288 -1.04 14.43 8.04
N LEU A 289 -0.10 13.48 8.23
CA LEU A 289 1.04 13.68 9.12
C LEU A 289 1.91 14.87 8.69
N SER A 290 2.20 14.98 7.39
CA SER A 290 2.96 16.10 6.84
C SER A 290 2.27 17.45 7.11
N HIS A 291 0.94 17.50 6.93
CA HIS A 291 0.16 18.71 7.20
C HIS A 291 0.18 19.10 8.69
N LEU A 292 0.00 18.13 9.60
CA LEU A 292 0.05 18.38 11.05
C LEU A 292 1.42 18.90 11.48
N ILE A 293 2.50 18.29 10.98
CA ILE A 293 3.86 18.72 11.27
C ILE A 293 4.11 20.13 10.76
N LYS A 294 3.73 20.41 9.50
CA LYS A 294 3.89 21.74 8.91
C LYS A 294 3.15 22.80 9.72
N ASN A 295 1.89 22.56 10.08
CA ASN A 295 1.11 23.50 10.88
C ASN A 295 1.76 23.78 12.25
N ASN A 296 2.25 22.75 12.95
CA ASN A 296 2.94 22.97 14.23
C ASN A 296 4.22 23.79 14.04
N LEU A 297 5.00 23.53 12.98
CA LEU A 297 6.23 24.28 12.69
C LEU A 297 5.95 25.76 12.34
N ASP A 298 4.91 26.00 11.54
CA ASP A 298 4.52 27.36 11.14
C ASP A 298 4.05 28.19 12.36
N LEU A 299 3.44 27.52 13.36
CA LEU A 299 3.02 28.13 14.63
C LEU A 299 4.13 28.16 15.70
N GLY A 300 5.32 27.62 15.43
CA GLY A 300 6.42 27.53 16.40
C GLY A 300 6.18 26.54 17.54
N LEU A 301 5.25 25.57 17.35
CA LEU A 301 4.90 24.56 18.35
C LEU A 301 5.82 23.33 18.26
N ASN A 302 5.93 22.60 19.38
CA ASN A 302 6.65 21.34 19.46
C ASN A 302 5.93 20.22 18.69
N LEU A 303 6.65 19.12 18.38
CA LEU A 303 6.10 17.96 17.69
C LEU A 303 5.56 16.87 18.62
N ASP A 304 5.66 17.02 19.91
CA ASP A 304 5.23 16.03 20.93
C ASP A 304 3.72 15.76 20.92
N THR A 305 2.90 16.76 20.50
CA THR A 305 1.45 16.64 20.36
C THR A 305 1.00 16.00 19.04
N ILE A 306 1.92 15.86 18.07
CA ILE A 306 1.60 15.32 16.73
C ILE A 306 1.05 13.89 16.77
N PRO A 307 1.61 12.95 17.55
CA PRO A 307 1.12 11.58 17.60
C PRO A 307 -0.36 11.48 18.00
N GLU A 308 -0.79 12.22 19.00
CA GLU A 308 -2.18 12.28 19.46
C GLU A 308 -3.11 12.89 18.39
N LYS A 309 -2.74 14.06 17.87
CA LYS A 309 -3.50 14.73 16.79
C LYS A 309 -3.64 13.82 15.56
N PHE A 310 -2.61 13.04 15.24
CA PHE A 310 -2.63 12.10 14.15
C PHE A 310 -3.58 10.92 14.42
N GLU A 311 -3.54 10.32 15.61
CA GLU A 311 -4.46 9.24 16.00
C GLU A 311 -5.92 9.71 15.89
N VAL A 312 -6.25 10.87 16.46
CA VAL A 312 -7.61 11.44 16.39
C VAL A 312 -8.08 11.60 14.94
N LYS A 313 -7.23 12.12 14.05
CA LYS A 313 -7.60 12.36 12.65
C LYS A 313 -7.69 11.10 11.79
N ARG A 314 -6.94 10.04 12.13
CA ARG A 314 -6.77 8.91 11.20
C ARG A 314 -7.38 7.59 11.65
N LYS A 315 -7.52 7.37 12.96
CA LYS A 315 -7.90 6.06 13.50
C LYS A 315 -9.26 5.58 12.98
N ASN A 316 -10.28 6.41 13.08
CA ASN A 316 -11.63 6.05 12.63
C ASN A 316 -11.70 5.88 11.11
N SER A 317 -11.10 6.81 10.35
CA SER A 317 -11.07 6.72 8.88
C SER A 317 -10.34 5.47 8.41
N ASN A 318 -9.21 5.12 9.04
CA ASN A 318 -8.43 3.93 8.72
C ASN A 318 -9.20 2.65 9.08
N PHE A 319 -9.87 2.62 10.22
CA PHE A 319 -10.68 1.48 10.63
C PHE A 319 -11.83 1.24 9.65
N ILE A 320 -12.62 2.26 9.34
CA ILE A 320 -13.74 2.15 8.39
C ILE A 320 -13.26 1.71 7.02
N PHE A 321 -12.15 2.27 6.54
CA PHE A 321 -11.59 1.88 5.24
C PHE A 321 -11.14 0.41 5.23
N ALA A 322 -10.42 -0.03 6.26
CA ALA A 322 -9.94 -1.39 6.38
C ALA A 322 -11.09 -2.40 6.48
N MET A 323 -12.14 -2.08 7.26
CA MET A 323 -13.35 -2.91 7.35
C MET A 323 -14.11 -2.95 6.03
N GLY A 324 -14.16 -1.86 5.27
CA GLY A 324 -14.75 -1.84 3.93
C GLY A 324 -14.03 -2.77 2.96
N VAL A 325 -12.69 -2.79 2.98
CA VAL A 325 -11.90 -3.72 2.15
C VAL A 325 -12.10 -5.17 2.60
N ASP A 326 -12.13 -5.44 3.91
CA ASP A 326 -12.42 -6.77 4.47
C ASP A 326 -13.81 -7.26 4.08
N PHE A 327 -14.82 -6.40 4.20
CA PHE A 327 -16.20 -6.70 3.78
C PHE A 327 -16.26 -7.06 2.30
N LEU A 328 -15.62 -6.30 1.42
CA LEU A 328 -15.59 -6.61 -0.02
C LEU A 328 -14.95 -7.97 -0.29
N HIS A 329 -13.85 -8.29 0.40
CA HIS A 329 -13.21 -9.60 0.26
C HIS A 329 -14.15 -10.75 0.64
N GLU A 330 -14.78 -10.69 1.83
CA GLU A 330 -15.70 -11.74 2.28
C GLU A 330 -16.97 -11.81 1.43
N PHE A 331 -17.48 -10.68 0.99
CA PHE A 331 -18.64 -10.60 0.09
C PHE A 331 -18.39 -11.34 -1.22
N PHE A 332 -17.29 -11.07 -1.91
CA PHE A 332 -16.96 -11.77 -3.16
C PHE A 332 -16.65 -13.25 -2.95
N LYS A 333 -16.05 -13.62 -1.83
CA LYS A 333 -15.83 -15.02 -1.47
C LYS A 333 -17.13 -15.78 -1.29
N THR A 334 -18.11 -15.17 -0.65
CA THR A 334 -19.45 -15.74 -0.41
C THR A 334 -20.25 -15.87 -1.71
N ILE A 335 -20.26 -14.84 -2.55
CA ILE A 335 -20.94 -14.86 -3.84
C ILE A 335 -20.44 -16.00 -4.73
N ASN A 336 -19.13 -16.18 -4.78
CA ASN A 336 -18.54 -17.24 -5.61
C ASN A 336 -18.91 -18.65 -5.10
N LYS A 337 -19.12 -18.79 -3.78
CA LYS A 337 -19.51 -20.07 -3.17
C LYS A 337 -20.95 -20.45 -3.46
N TYR A 338 -21.88 -19.48 -3.44
CA TYR A 338 -23.33 -19.75 -3.47
C TYR A 338 -24.03 -19.39 -4.80
N ASN A 339 -23.30 -18.90 -5.78
CA ASN A 339 -23.81 -18.53 -7.13
C ASN A 339 -25.17 -17.75 -7.10
N MET A 340 -25.25 -16.71 -6.27
CA MET A 340 -26.48 -16.00 -5.92
C MET A 340 -26.96 -15.11 -7.10
N LYS A 341 -28.00 -15.51 -7.83
CA LYS A 341 -28.63 -14.75 -8.91
C LYS A 341 -29.07 -13.31 -8.53
N PRO A 342 -29.65 -13.03 -7.32
CA PRO A 342 -30.07 -11.66 -6.97
C PRO A 342 -28.96 -10.62 -7.01
N ILE A 343 -27.71 -11.05 -6.89
CA ILE A 343 -26.54 -10.16 -6.89
C ILE A 343 -26.23 -9.62 -8.28
N ASP A 344 -26.56 -10.34 -9.33
CA ASP A 344 -26.35 -9.88 -10.70
C ASP A 344 -27.21 -8.63 -10.97
N ASN A 345 -28.44 -8.59 -10.44
CA ASN A 345 -29.32 -7.41 -10.49
C ASN A 345 -28.74 -6.20 -9.73
N LEU A 346 -28.14 -6.45 -8.55
CA LEU A 346 -27.46 -5.39 -7.79
C LEU A 346 -26.29 -4.78 -8.57
N PHE A 347 -25.46 -5.61 -9.19
CA PHE A 347 -24.35 -5.11 -10.00
C PHE A 347 -24.83 -4.40 -11.26
N GLU A 348 -25.89 -4.85 -11.89
CA GLU A 348 -26.50 -4.15 -13.00
C GLU A 348 -27.04 -2.78 -12.60
N PHE A 349 -27.69 -2.68 -11.44
CA PHE A 349 -28.13 -1.42 -10.85
C PHE A 349 -26.96 -0.48 -10.57
N ILE A 350 -25.87 -0.99 -9.94
CA ILE A 350 -24.65 -0.21 -9.72
C ILE A 350 -24.04 0.25 -11.04
N ASN A 351 -24.03 -0.62 -12.09
CA ASN A 351 -23.51 -0.26 -13.40
C ASN A 351 -24.29 0.86 -14.08
N LYS A 352 -25.62 0.87 -13.94
CA LYS A 352 -26.49 1.90 -14.50
C LYS A 352 -26.43 3.21 -13.71
N ASN A 353 -26.08 3.16 -12.41
CA ASN A 353 -26.09 4.34 -11.54
C ASN A 353 -24.71 5.00 -11.46
N ILE A 354 -24.55 6.09 -12.22
CA ILE A 354 -23.30 6.87 -12.28
C ILE A 354 -22.93 7.45 -10.90
N PHE A 355 -23.91 7.86 -10.10
CA PHE A 355 -23.67 8.46 -8.79
C PHE A 355 -23.05 7.44 -7.80
N ILE A 356 -23.60 6.23 -7.75
CA ILE A 356 -23.07 5.14 -6.91
C ILE A 356 -21.66 4.76 -7.35
N LYS A 357 -21.43 4.60 -8.66
CA LYS A 357 -20.09 4.34 -9.20
C LYS A 357 -19.09 5.41 -8.78
N LYS A 358 -19.46 6.68 -8.89
CA LYS A 358 -18.61 7.81 -8.50
C LYS A 358 -18.29 7.80 -7.00
N LYS A 359 -19.25 7.44 -6.14
CA LYS A 359 -19.01 7.27 -4.69
C LYS A 359 -18.04 6.14 -4.40
N ILE A 360 -18.20 4.98 -5.06
CA ILE A 360 -17.27 3.84 -4.92
C ILE A 360 -15.85 4.24 -5.38
N GLN A 361 -15.73 4.92 -6.52
CA GLN A 361 -14.44 5.40 -7.01
C GLN A 361 -13.79 6.41 -6.07
N ASN A 362 -14.55 7.37 -5.54
CA ASN A 362 -14.05 8.36 -4.58
C ASN A 362 -13.59 7.69 -3.28
N PHE A 363 -14.32 6.68 -2.79
CA PHE A 363 -13.91 5.92 -1.62
C PHE A 363 -12.60 5.15 -1.88
N ALA A 364 -12.44 4.53 -3.04
CA ALA A 364 -11.20 3.85 -3.42
C ALA A 364 -10.03 4.83 -3.60
N ASP A 365 -10.27 6.03 -4.15
CA ASP A 365 -9.25 7.04 -4.40
C ASP A 365 -8.83 7.78 -3.12
N LYS A 366 -9.78 8.36 -2.41
CA LYS A 366 -9.52 9.27 -1.29
C LYS A 366 -9.69 8.62 0.10
N GLY A 367 -10.26 7.41 0.17
CA GLY A 367 -10.66 6.78 1.42
C GLY A 367 -11.92 7.42 2.01
N PHE A 368 -12.14 7.19 3.30
CA PHE A 368 -13.24 7.81 4.03
C PHE A 368 -12.78 9.17 4.56
N ILE A 369 -13.43 10.22 4.08
CA ILE A 369 -13.20 11.60 4.53
C ILE A 369 -14.32 11.90 5.52
N ILE A 370 -13.96 12.08 6.80
CA ILE A 370 -14.84 12.59 7.86
C ILE A 370 -14.67 14.08 7.95
#